data_1ecc0543c1048eb986a2e5bff83fddc7
#
_entry.id   1ecc0543c1048eb986a2e5bff83fddc7
#
_cell.length_a   1.000
_cell.length_b   1.000
_cell.length_c   1.000
_cell.angle_alpha   90.00
_cell.angle_beta   90.00
_cell.angle_gamma   90.00
#
_symmetry.space_group_name_H-M   'P 1'
#
loop_
_entity.id
_entity.type
_entity.pdbx_description
1 polymer ?
#
loop_
_entity_poly.entity_id
_entity_poly.type
_entity_poly.pdbx_seq_one_letter_code
_entity_poly.pdbx_strand_id
1 'polypeptide(L)'
;SVTLYYNADDGHQYQLNFIDTPGHVDFSYEVSRSLAACEGALLVVDAAQGVEAQSVANCYTAIEQGLEVLPVLNKIDLPQADPETVIQEIEEIIGIDASAALRVSAKTGVGIHELLEELVRVIPAPKEARHLPTQALIIDSWFDNYLGVVSLIRVMQGQIAVKDKIILKSLGKVHQVDSVGIFTPKRKETKVLQAGEVGFLVAGIKDVKGAPVGDTITLSSTPDVKALPGFEKVKPQVYAGMFTVSADDFESFRDALEKLTLNDASLVYEPESSDALGNGFRCGFLGMLHMEIIQERLEREYDIDLITSAPTVVYEVLLKNGQTVKVDNPSQLPDPSAIEEMREPIARVNILVPSEYLGSVINLCVERRGVQKDMQFVGKQVSLTYDIPLNEVVLDFFDRLKSSSRGYASLDYSFDRFEAARLDRLDVLINGDKVDALSLIVHREEARSKGFALTKKMKELIPRQMFDVAIQAAIGGQIVARETVKALRKNVTAKCYGGDISRKKKLLEKQKAGKKRMKQLGSVEIPQEAFLAVLKVDR
;
A
#
# COMPACT_ATOMS: atom_id res chain seq x y z
N SER A 1 0.75 15.27 -12.30
CA SER A 1 0.73 15.60 -13.73
C SER A 1 1.53 16.88 -14.00
N VAL A 2 2.10 17.01 -15.21
CA VAL A 2 2.85 18.19 -15.63
C VAL A 2 2.55 18.47 -17.11
N THR A 3 2.39 19.74 -17.45
CA THR A 3 2.21 20.20 -18.84
C THR A 3 3.50 20.81 -19.35
N LEU A 4 3.99 20.35 -20.50
CA LEU A 4 5.14 20.88 -21.20
C LEU A 4 4.71 21.44 -22.56
N TYR A 5 5.37 22.51 -23.00
CA TYR A 5 5.26 23.02 -24.37
C TYR A 5 6.54 22.68 -25.11
N TYR A 6 6.43 21.82 -26.11
CA TYR A 6 7.55 21.30 -26.88
C TYR A 6 7.51 21.84 -28.31
N ASN A 7 8.60 22.43 -28.75
CA ASN A 7 8.78 22.86 -30.14
C ASN A 7 9.45 21.72 -30.91
N ALA A 8 8.65 21.02 -31.72
CA ALA A 8 9.12 19.87 -32.50
C ALA A 8 9.88 20.29 -33.76
N ASP A 9 10.65 19.36 -34.33
CA ASP A 9 11.45 19.57 -35.53
C ASP A 9 10.59 19.86 -36.77
N ASP A 10 9.30 19.52 -36.75
CA ASP A 10 8.31 19.85 -37.78
C ASP A 10 7.90 21.35 -37.78
N GLY A 11 8.40 22.13 -36.84
CA GLY A 11 8.13 23.55 -36.70
C GLY A 11 6.86 23.90 -35.93
N HIS A 12 6.14 22.91 -35.41
CA HIS A 12 4.97 23.12 -34.59
C HIS A 12 5.29 23.05 -33.10
N GLN A 13 4.49 23.74 -32.28
CA GLN A 13 4.53 23.64 -30.83
C GLN A 13 3.44 22.70 -30.35
N TYR A 14 3.82 21.69 -29.58
CA TYR A 14 2.93 20.72 -28.99
C TYR A 14 2.79 20.95 -27.49
N GLN A 15 1.57 20.81 -26.99
CA GLN A 15 1.29 20.73 -25.55
C GLN A 15 1.26 19.25 -25.14
N LEU A 16 2.22 18.86 -24.33
CA LEU A 16 2.37 17.50 -23.81
C LEU A 16 1.96 17.47 -22.35
N ASN A 17 0.99 16.63 -22.02
CA ASN A 17 0.54 16.42 -20.63
C ASN A 17 1.06 15.08 -20.14
N PHE A 18 2.02 15.09 -19.22
CA PHE A 18 2.58 13.89 -18.62
C PHE A 18 1.90 13.60 -17.28
N ILE A 19 1.54 12.34 -17.08
CA ILE A 19 1.06 11.83 -15.81
C ILE A 19 2.04 10.73 -15.39
N ASP A 20 2.76 10.96 -14.30
CA ASP A 20 3.65 9.96 -13.70
C ASP A 20 2.83 8.98 -12.86
N THR A 21 3.16 7.69 -12.94
CA THR A 21 2.46 6.62 -12.24
C THR A 21 3.43 5.79 -11.42
N PRO A 22 3.05 5.36 -10.19
CA PRO A 22 3.86 4.42 -9.43
C PRO A 22 3.92 3.06 -10.12
N GLY A 23 5.07 2.38 -10.04
CA GLY A 23 5.24 1.05 -10.64
C GLY A 23 4.86 -0.12 -9.73
N HIS A 24 4.68 0.10 -8.43
CA HIS A 24 4.44 -0.97 -7.47
C HIS A 24 3.03 -1.55 -7.56
N VAL A 25 2.89 -2.86 -7.33
CA VAL A 25 1.60 -3.59 -7.44
C VAL A 25 0.48 -3.00 -6.58
N ASP A 26 0.78 -2.50 -5.40
CA ASP A 26 -0.21 -1.87 -4.49
C ASP A 26 -0.91 -0.66 -5.14
N PHE A 27 -0.30 -0.05 -6.16
CA PHE A 27 -0.82 1.14 -6.84
C PHE A 27 -1.37 0.88 -8.25
N SER A 28 -1.65 -0.38 -8.59
CA SER A 28 -2.25 -0.74 -9.88
C SER A 28 -3.55 0.03 -10.20
N TYR A 29 -4.32 0.37 -9.16
CA TYR A 29 -5.51 1.20 -9.28
C TYR A 29 -5.20 2.64 -9.73
N GLU A 30 -4.14 3.26 -9.18
CA GLU A 30 -3.70 4.60 -9.59
C GLU A 30 -3.17 4.61 -11.02
N VAL A 31 -2.46 3.56 -11.42
CA VAL A 31 -2.00 3.36 -12.81
C VAL A 31 -3.21 3.31 -13.74
N SER A 32 -4.21 2.49 -13.44
CA SER A 32 -5.42 2.36 -14.25
C SER A 32 -6.17 3.69 -14.41
N ARG A 33 -6.31 4.47 -13.32
CA ARG A 33 -6.92 5.81 -13.36
C ARG A 33 -6.15 6.78 -14.26
N SER A 34 -4.85 6.78 -14.12
CA SER A 34 -3.97 7.67 -14.89
C SER A 34 -4.01 7.35 -16.37
N LEU A 35 -3.98 6.06 -16.71
CA LEU A 35 -4.07 5.60 -18.10
C LEU A 35 -5.41 5.98 -18.75
N ALA A 36 -6.51 5.95 -18.00
CA ALA A 36 -7.83 6.37 -18.51
C ALA A 36 -7.89 7.84 -18.95
N ALA A 37 -6.92 8.66 -18.56
CA ALA A 37 -6.81 10.06 -18.93
C ALA A 37 -5.82 10.32 -20.08
N CYS A 38 -5.25 9.27 -20.68
CA CYS A 38 -4.15 9.38 -21.65
C CYS A 38 -4.54 8.84 -23.03
N GLU A 39 -3.83 9.25 -24.06
CA GLU A 39 -3.89 8.70 -25.42
C GLU A 39 -2.82 7.65 -25.65
N GLY A 40 -1.75 7.65 -24.86
CA GLY A 40 -0.66 6.71 -24.96
C GLY A 40 0.09 6.56 -23.64
N ALA A 41 0.97 5.59 -23.60
CA ALA A 41 1.80 5.26 -22.45
C ALA A 41 3.26 5.06 -22.85
N LEU A 42 4.18 5.59 -22.06
CA LEU A 42 5.61 5.25 -22.13
C LEU A 42 5.87 4.04 -21.23
N LEU A 43 6.23 2.92 -21.83
CA LEU A 43 6.72 1.76 -21.08
C LEU A 43 8.20 1.94 -20.79
N VAL A 44 8.51 2.50 -19.62
CA VAL A 44 9.88 2.80 -19.22
C VAL A 44 10.49 1.58 -18.53
N VAL A 45 11.49 0.97 -19.14
CA VAL A 45 12.21 -0.20 -18.62
C VAL A 45 13.64 0.18 -18.30
N ASP A 46 14.14 -0.30 -17.17
CA ASP A 46 15.54 -0.13 -16.78
C ASP A 46 16.45 -1.02 -17.64
N ALA A 47 17.34 -0.41 -18.41
CA ALA A 47 18.24 -1.13 -19.33
C ALA A 47 19.27 -2.04 -18.62
N ALA A 48 19.44 -1.87 -17.30
CA ALA A 48 20.34 -2.68 -16.50
C ALA A 48 19.65 -3.83 -15.76
N GLN A 49 18.34 -3.67 -15.44
CA GLN A 49 17.57 -4.69 -14.70
C GLN A 49 16.69 -5.55 -15.62
N GLY A 50 16.27 -5.01 -16.76
CA GLY A 50 15.39 -5.69 -17.69
C GLY A 50 13.90 -5.57 -17.34
N VAL A 51 13.08 -6.44 -17.93
CA VAL A 51 11.62 -6.45 -17.73
C VAL A 51 11.27 -6.98 -16.35
N GLU A 52 10.42 -6.25 -15.65
CA GLU A 52 9.86 -6.63 -14.36
C GLU A 52 8.38 -7.03 -14.48
N ALA A 53 7.88 -7.82 -13.50
CA ALA A 53 6.48 -8.27 -13.49
C ALA A 53 5.48 -7.11 -13.53
N GLN A 54 5.80 -5.99 -12.86
CA GLN A 54 5.00 -4.76 -12.89
C GLN A 54 4.97 -4.11 -14.28
N SER A 55 6.10 -4.15 -15.01
CA SER A 55 6.15 -3.64 -16.39
C SER A 55 5.19 -4.40 -17.28
N VAL A 56 5.12 -5.73 -17.13
CA VAL A 56 4.19 -6.60 -17.86
C VAL A 56 2.74 -6.24 -17.52
N ALA A 57 2.39 -6.24 -16.24
CA ALA A 57 1.02 -5.98 -15.76
C ALA A 57 0.53 -4.60 -16.21
N ASN A 58 1.34 -3.55 -16.02
CA ASN A 58 0.99 -2.19 -16.39
C ASN A 58 0.88 -2.00 -17.90
N CYS A 59 1.74 -2.67 -18.69
CA CYS A 59 1.66 -2.65 -20.15
C CYS A 59 0.35 -3.27 -20.64
N TYR A 60 -0.06 -4.42 -20.11
CA TYR A 60 -1.34 -5.04 -20.46
C TYR A 60 -2.53 -4.15 -20.08
N THR A 61 -2.49 -3.51 -18.92
CA THR A 61 -3.53 -2.53 -18.52
C THR A 61 -3.64 -1.39 -19.52
N ALA A 62 -2.52 -0.87 -20.03
CA ALA A 62 -2.52 0.17 -21.07
C ALA A 62 -3.11 -0.33 -22.38
N ILE A 63 -2.74 -1.53 -22.83
CA ILE A 63 -3.23 -2.16 -24.06
C ILE A 63 -4.74 -2.43 -23.98
N GLU A 64 -5.23 -2.96 -22.84
CA GLU A 64 -6.66 -3.22 -22.60
C GLU A 64 -7.50 -1.95 -22.66
N GLN A 65 -6.94 -0.80 -22.27
CA GLN A 65 -7.57 0.52 -22.40
C GLN A 65 -7.45 1.12 -23.81
N GLY A 66 -6.80 0.42 -24.75
CA GLY A 66 -6.65 0.84 -26.14
C GLY A 66 -5.62 1.94 -26.35
N LEU A 67 -4.64 2.06 -25.45
CA LEU A 67 -3.59 3.07 -25.54
C LEU A 67 -2.46 2.60 -26.47
N GLU A 68 -1.84 3.56 -27.16
CA GLU A 68 -0.58 3.34 -27.87
C GLU A 68 0.55 3.23 -26.83
N VAL A 69 1.37 2.18 -26.91
CA VAL A 69 2.46 1.92 -25.96
C VAL A 69 3.81 2.11 -26.66
N LEU A 70 4.62 3.03 -26.16
CA LEU A 70 5.95 3.33 -26.68
C LEU A 70 7.02 2.78 -25.70
N PRO A 71 7.79 1.74 -26.09
CA PRO A 71 8.87 1.22 -25.25
C PRO A 71 10.04 2.19 -25.16
N VAL A 72 10.54 2.40 -23.93
CA VAL A 72 11.65 3.29 -23.61
C VAL A 72 12.61 2.59 -22.66
N LEU A 73 13.89 2.47 -23.07
CA LEU A 73 14.96 1.89 -22.27
C LEU A 73 15.71 3.03 -21.57
N ASN A 74 15.55 3.12 -20.26
CA ASN A 74 16.18 4.16 -19.46
C ASN A 74 17.46 3.64 -18.77
N LYS A 75 18.27 4.57 -18.27
CA LYS A 75 19.54 4.30 -17.57
C LYS A 75 20.60 3.65 -18.45
N ILE A 76 20.61 3.98 -19.74
CA ILE A 76 21.64 3.47 -20.67
C ILE A 76 23.06 3.94 -20.33
N ASP A 77 23.20 4.93 -19.44
CA ASP A 77 24.47 5.43 -18.90
C ASP A 77 25.13 4.48 -17.89
N LEU A 78 24.40 3.48 -17.39
CA LEU A 78 24.95 2.51 -16.44
C LEU A 78 25.86 1.49 -17.13
N PRO A 79 27.01 1.11 -16.50
CA PRO A 79 27.95 0.15 -17.10
C PRO A 79 27.35 -1.23 -17.39
N GLN A 80 26.34 -1.65 -16.63
CA GLN A 80 25.67 -2.94 -16.78
C GLN A 80 24.43 -2.88 -17.70
N ALA A 81 24.15 -1.73 -18.30
CA ALA A 81 23.03 -1.60 -19.23
C ALA A 81 23.24 -2.48 -20.47
N ASP A 82 22.23 -3.28 -20.82
CA ASP A 82 22.22 -4.16 -22.00
C ASP A 82 20.92 -3.96 -22.78
N PRO A 83 20.78 -2.86 -23.55
CA PRO A 83 19.57 -2.54 -24.29
C PRO A 83 19.10 -3.64 -25.24
N GLU A 84 20.02 -4.36 -25.88
CA GLU A 84 19.67 -5.42 -26.85
C GLU A 84 18.97 -6.60 -26.16
N THR A 85 19.51 -7.04 -25.01
CA THR A 85 18.85 -8.11 -24.22
C THR A 85 17.47 -7.65 -23.73
N VAL A 86 17.32 -6.40 -23.29
CA VAL A 86 16.04 -5.88 -22.78
C VAL A 86 15.01 -5.73 -23.89
N ILE A 87 15.39 -5.38 -25.11
CA ILE A 87 14.49 -5.38 -26.28
C ILE A 87 13.94 -6.79 -26.50
N GLN A 88 14.80 -7.81 -26.50
CA GLN A 88 14.36 -9.20 -26.64
C GLN A 88 13.41 -9.61 -25.51
N GLU A 89 13.71 -9.24 -24.27
CA GLU A 89 12.82 -9.52 -23.13
C GLU A 89 11.43 -8.88 -23.30
N ILE A 90 11.36 -7.63 -23.77
CA ILE A 90 10.08 -6.95 -24.03
C ILE A 90 9.29 -7.72 -25.09
N GLU A 91 9.92 -8.11 -26.19
CA GLU A 91 9.27 -8.84 -27.28
C GLU A 91 8.83 -10.26 -26.86
N GLU A 92 9.66 -10.99 -26.11
CA GLU A 92 9.38 -12.36 -25.70
C GLU A 92 8.43 -12.46 -24.51
N ILE A 93 8.55 -11.56 -23.51
CA ILE A 93 7.78 -11.64 -22.26
C ILE A 93 6.46 -10.86 -22.37
N ILE A 94 6.51 -9.63 -22.90
CA ILE A 94 5.32 -8.78 -23.03
C ILE A 94 4.58 -9.04 -24.34
N GLY A 95 5.33 -9.37 -25.42
CA GLY A 95 4.75 -9.67 -26.73
C GLY A 95 4.45 -8.45 -27.57
N ILE A 96 5.07 -7.30 -27.30
CA ILE A 96 4.97 -6.09 -28.12
C ILE A 96 6.24 -5.88 -28.93
N ASP A 97 6.13 -5.24 -30.10
CA ASP A 97 7.30 -4.85 -30.90
C ASP A 97 8.13 -3.79 -30.18
N ALA A 98 9.38 -4.10 -29.87
CA ALA A 98 10.33 -3.22 -29.23
C ALA A 98 11.56 -2.94 -30.12
N SER A 99 11.52 -3.32 -31.40
CA SER A 99 12.64 -3.12 -32.33
C SER A 99 13.04 -1.63 -32.49
N ALA A 100 12.07 -0.72 -32.35
CA ALA A 100 12.26 0.73 -32.36
C ALA A 100 12.29 1.36 -30.97
N ALA A 101 12.53 0.59 -29.91
CA ALA A 101 12.56 1.09 -28.53
C ALA A 101 13.62 2.20 -28.38
N LEU A 102 13.23 3.30 -27.75
CA LEU A 102 14.09 4.44 -27.53
C LEU A 102 15.05 4.21 -26.39
N ARG A 103 16.30 4.60 -26.57
CA ARG A 103 17.37 4.44 -25.59
C ARG A 103 17.69 5.78 -24.96
N VAL A 104 17.40 5.94 -23.69
CA VAL A 104 17.52 7.22 -22.99
C VAL A 104 18.28 7.09 -21.67
N SER A 105 18.81 8.21 -21.22
CA SER A 105 19.23 8.41 -19.84
C SER A 105 18.59 9.69 -19.32
N ALA A 106 17.57 9.57 -18.50
CA ALA A 106 16.93 10.71 -17.86
C ALA A 106 17.91 11.50 -16.98
N LYS A 107 18.93 10.83 -16.43
CA LYS A 107 19.96 11.46 -15.60
C LYS A 107 20.91 12.36 -16.42
N THR A 108 21.32 11.94 -17.60
CA THR A 108 22.29 12.66 -18.45
C THR A 108 21.67 13.47 -19.56
N GLY A 109 20.36 13.25 -19.85
CA GLY A 109 19.63 13.89 -20.94
C GLY A 109 19.81 13.24 -22.32
N VAL A 110 20.60 12.17 -22.42
CA VAL A 110 20.85 11.46 -23.68
C VAL A 110 19.54 10.81 -24.16
N GLY A 111 19.21 10.97 -25.46
CA GLY A 111 18.06 10.38 -26.12
C GLY A 111 16.72 11.05 -25.80
N ILE A 112 16.68 12.12 -24.99
CA ILE A 112 15.42 12.80 -24.61
C ILE A 112 14.80 13.56 -25.78
N HIS A 113 15.60 14.18 -26.64
CA HIS A 113 15.08 14.87 -27.83
C HIS A 113 14.41 13.86 -28.77
N GLU A 114 15.09 12.77 -29.07
CA GLU A 114 14.55 11.68 -29.90
C GLU A 114 13.29 11.06 -29.30
N LEU A 115 13.21 10.94 -27.98
CA LEU A 115 12.01 10.47 -27.27
C LEU A 115 10.84 11.42 -27.49
N LEU A 116 11.05 12.74 -27.38
CA LEU A 116 9.97 13.73 -27.55
C LEU A 116 9.50 13.80 -29.01
N GLU A 117 10.41 13.70 -29.99
CA GLU A 117 10.06 13.63 -31.41
C GLU A 117 9.23 12.36 -31.72
N GLU A 118 9.67 11.21 -31.22
CA GLU A 118 8.96 9.95 -31.42
C GLU A 118 7.59 9.95 -30.73
N LEU A 119 7.48 10.54 -29.55
CA LEU A 119 6.23 10.70 -28.83
C LEU A 119 5.23 11.50 -29.66
N VAL A 120 5.64 12.64 -30.22
CA VAL A 120 4.80 13.48 -31.10
C VAL A 120 4.38 12.71 -32.35
N ARG A 121 5.26 11.85 -32.88
CA ARG A 121 4.98 11.07 -34.10
C ARG A 121 4.02 9.90 -33.87
N VAL A 122 4.13 9.20 -32.74
CA VAL A 122 3.46 7.90 -32.49
C VAL A 122 2.19 8.05 -31.66
N ILE A 123 2.23 8.85 -30.59
CA ILE A 123 1.07 9.00 -29.72
C ILE A 123 0.01 9.84 -30.42
N PRO A 124 -1.23 9.33 -30.58
CA PRO A 124 -2.28 10.08 -31.27
C PRO A 124 -2.68 11.33 -30.46
N ALA A 125 -3.02 12.39 -31.16
CA ALA A 125 -3.61 13.56 -30.53
C ALA A 125 -5.01 13.24 -29.96
N PRO A 126 -5.46 13.96 -28.90
CA PRO A 126 -6.83 13.85 -28.43
C PRO A 126 -7.84 14.08 -29.54
N LYS A 127 -8.98 13.39 -29.50
CA LYS A 127 -10.06 13.59 -30.46
C LYS A 127 -10.56 15.03 -30.39
N GLU A 128 -10.77 15.65 -31.58
CA GLU A 128 -11.36 16.98 -31.69
C GLU A 128 -12.81 16.95 -31.18
N ALA A 129 -13.04 17.46 -30.01
CA ALA A 129 -14.34 17.41 -29.34
C ALA A 129 -14.72 18.74 -28.64
N ARG A 130 -14.06 19.86 -28.99
CA ARG A 130 -14.29 21.17 -28.35
C ARG A 130 -15.69 21.71 -28.54
N HIS A 131 -16.34 21.35 -29.65
CA HIS A 131 -17.70 21.79 -30.02
C HIS A 131 -18.82 20.97 -29.35
N LEU A 132 -18.47 19.87 -28.70
CA LEU A 132 -19.43 19.01 -28.02
C LEU A 132 -19.78 19.55 -26.62
N PRO A 133 -20.91 19.12 -26.02
CA PRO A 133 -21.25 19.46 -24.66
C PRO A 133 -20.14 19.03 -23.68
N THR A 134 -19.86 19.87 -22.71
CA THR A 134 -18.74 19.67 -21.77
C THR A 134 -18.87 18.39 -20.96
N GLN A 135 -17.82 17.61 -20.96
CA GLN A 135 -17.67 16.39 -20.18
C GLN A 135 -16.23 16.27 -19.73
N ALA A 136 -15.99 16.24 -18.44
CA ALA A 136 -14.66 16.06 -17.85
C ALA A 136 -14.67 14.97 -16.79
N LEU A 137 -13.56 14.25 -16.68
CA LEU A 137 -13.34 13.18 -15.70
C LEU A 137 -12.49 13.70 -14.56
N ILE A 138 -12.90 13.49 -13.33
CA ILE A 138 -12.06 13.71 -12.15
C ILE A 138 -11.09 12.55 -12.00
N ILE A 139 -9.80 12.82 -12.22
CA ILE A 139 -8.73 11.81 -12.11
C ILE A 139 -8.26 11.69 -10.67
N ASP A 140 -8.15 12.84 -9.99
CA ASP A 140 -7.66 12.95 -8.62
C ASP A 140 -8.29 14.14 -7.92
N SER A 141 -8.33 14.14 -6.58
CA SER A 141 -8.82 15.27 -5.78
C SER A 141 -8.07 15.31 -4.46
N TRP A 142 -7.79 16.52 -3.96
CA TRP A 142 -7.20 16.73 -2.64
C TRP A 142 -7.81 17.94 -1.95
N PHE A 143 -7.68 18.00 -0.66
CA PHE A 143 -8.19 19.09 0.14
C PHE A 143 -7.10 20.13 0.40
N ASP A 144 -7.38 21.38 0.04
CA ASP A 144 -6.56 22.55 0.34
C ASP A 144 -7.29 23.39 1.40
N ASN A 145 -6.61 23.74 2.48
CA ASN A 145 -7.24 24.45 3.60
C ASN A 145 -7.80 25.83 3.24
N TYR A 146 -7.33 26.44 2.15
CA TYR A 146 -7.77 27.77 1.67
C TYR A 146 -8.77 27.68 0.53
N LEU A 147 -8.58 26.73 -0.38
CA LEU A 147 -9.35 26.61 -1.60
C LEU A 147 -10.50 25.59 -1.50
N GLY A 148 -10.50 24.76 -0.46
CA GLY A 148 -11.38 23.61 -0.36
C GLY A 148 -10.88 22.46 -1.25
N VAL A 149 -11.81 21.73 -1.87
CA VAL A 149 -11.44 20.63 -2.77
C VAL A 149 -10.88 21.17 -4.07
N VAL A 150 -9.69 20.67 -4.43
CA VAL A 150 -9.04 20.89 -5.72
C VAL A 150 -9.08 19.57 -6.47
N SER A 151 -9.65 19.57 -7.68
CA SER A 151 -9.72 18.36 -8.50
C SER A 151 -8.76 18.44 -9.69
N LEU A 152 -8.02 17.37 -9.94
CA LEU A 152 -7.31 17.14 -11.19
C LEU A 152 -8.29 16.53 -12.19
N ILE A 153 -8.50 17.20 -13.30
CA ILE A 153 -9.49 16.79 -14.30
C ILE A 153 -8.87 16.59 -15.67
N ARG A 154 -9.42 15.66 -16.43
CA ARG A 154 -9.24 15.54 -17.86
C ARG A 154 -10.51 16.01 -18.56
N VAL A 155 -10.42 17.04 -19.38
CA VAL A 155 -11.54 17.47 -20.24
C VAL A 155 -11.60 16.55 -21.45
N MET A 156 -12.65 15.73 -21.51
CA MET A 156 -12.85 14.76 -22.61
C MET A 156 -13.48 15.44 -23.82
N GLN A 157 -14.43 16.34 -23.60
CA GLN A 157 -15.09 17.12 -24.65
C GLN A 157 -15.58 18.47 -24.10
N GLY A 158 -15.79 19.43 -25.00
CA GLY A 158 -16.18 20.79 -24.61
C GLY A 158 -15.04 21.57 -23.98
N GLN A 159 -15.39 22.43 -23.06
CA GLN A 159 -14.44 23.24 -22.27
C GLN A 159 -15.04 23.65 -20.93
N ILE A 160 -14.18 24.01 -19.98
CA ILE A 160 -14.56 24.55 -18.68
C ILE A 160 -13.78 25.85 -18.46
N ALA A 161 -14.51 26.94 -18.22
CA ALA A 161 -13.95 28.28 -17.98
C ALA A 161 -14.22 28.75 -16.54
N VAL A 162 -13.43 29.71 -16.10
CA VAL A 162 -13.67 30.42 -14.84
C VAL A 162 -15.06 31.07 -14.88
N LYS A 163 -15.80 30.96 -13.78
CA LYS A 163 -17.21 31.39 -13.57
C LYS A 163 -18.27 30.48 -14.20
N ASP A 164 -17.91 29.43 -14.92
CA ASP A 164 -18.88 28.45 -15.37
C ASP A 164 -19.59 27.80 -14.18
N LYS A 165 -20.86 27.45 -14.38
CA LYS A 165 -21.62 26.64 -13.42
C LYS A 165 -21.53 25.18 -13.85
N ILE A 166 -20.92 24.35 -13.04
CA ILE A 166 -20.72 22.93 -13.26
C ILE A 166 -21.63 22.08 -12.39
N ILE A 167 -21.89 20.86 -12.84
CA ILE A 167 -22.60 19.82 -12.11
C ILE A 167 -21.68 18.61 -11.97
N LEU A 168 -21.55 18.10 -10.75
CA LEU A 168 -20.97 16.78 -10.50
C LEU A 168 -22.09 15.74 -10.63
N LYS A 169 -21.94 14.82 -11.57
CA LYS A 169 -23.02 13.92 -11.99
C LYS A 169 -23.50 12.98 -10.91
N SER A 170 -22.57 12.47 -10.07
CA SER A 170 -22.92 11.55 -8.98
C SER A 170 -23.70 12.22 -7.85
N LEU A 171 -23.45 13.51 -7.61
CA LEU A 171 -24.04 14.26 -6.49
C LEU A 171 -25.20 15.17 -6.93
N GLY A 172 -25.28 15.53 -8.22
CA GLY A 172 -26.28 16.46 -8.75
C GLY A 172 -26.17 17.90 -8.22
N LYS A 173 -25.08 18.23 -7.51
CA LYS A 173 -24.83 19.56 -6.95
C LYS A 173 -24.21 20.49 -7.98
N VAL A 174 -24.68 21.75 -8.00
CA VAL A 174 -24.14 22.80 -8.86
C VAL A 174 -23.11 23.61 -8.11
N HIS A 175 -21.96 23.82 -8.72
CA HIS A 175 -20.88 24.66 -8.20
C HIS A 175 -20.44 25.66 -9.25
N GLN A 176 -19.93 26.83 -8.82
CA GLN A 176 -19.32 27.80 -9.70
C GLN A 176 -17.80 27.60 -9.72
N VAL A 177 -17.21 27.60 -10.89
CA VAL A 177 -15.76 27.49 -11.07
C VAL A 177 -15.07 28.78 -10.64
N ASP A 178 -14.22 28.70 -9.60
CA ASP A 178 -13.44 29.82 -9.10
C ASP A 178 -12.13 29.99 -9.90
N SER A 179 -11.43 28.88 -10.14
CA SER A 179 -10.21 28.86 -10.95
C SER A 179 -10.00 27.54 -11.66
N VAL A 180 -9.32 27.58 -12.80
CA VAL A 180 -8.80 26.44 -13.55
C VAL A 180 -7.37 26.72 -13.96
N GLY A 181 -6.59 25.69 -14.23
CA GLY A 181 -5.22 25.86 -14.69
C GLY A 181 -4.47 24.54 -14.87
N ILE A 182 -3.17 24.67 -15.13
CA ILE A 182 -2.26 23.57 -15.40
C ILE A 182 -1.08 23.57 -14.42
N PHE A 183 -0.31 22.49 -14.40
CA PHE A 183 0.93 22.38 -13.63
C PHE A 183 2.15 22.44 -14.57
N THR A 184 3.09 23.41 -14.34
CA THR A 184 4.28 23.66 -15.18
C THR A 184 5.61 23.81 -14.40
N PRO A 185 6.09 22.96 -13.54
CA PRO A 185 5.48 22.05 -12.58
C PRO A 185 4.69 22.77 -11.49
N LYS A 186 4.88 24.07 -11.29
CA LYS A 186 4.08 24.88 -10.37
C LYS A 186 2.69 25.13 -10.95
N ARG A 187 1.72 25.34 -10.07
CA ARG A 187 0.36 25.72 -10.46
C ARG A 187 0.39 27.02 -11.29
N LYS A 188 -0.23 26.97 -12.47
CA LYS A 188 -0.41 28.12 -13.35
C LYS A 188 -1.88 28.24 -13.72
N GLU A 189 -2.53 29.30 -13.27
CA GLU A 189 -3.92 29.57 -13.64
C GLU A 189 -4.07 29.88 -15.13
N THR A 190 -5.17 29.42 -15.69
CA THR A 190 -5.61 29.69 -17.06
C THR A 190 -7.04 30.21 -17.04
N LYS A 191 -7.53 30.72 -18.17
CA LYS A 191 -8.92 31.18 -18.26
C LYS A 191 -9.88 30.03 -18.57
N VAL A 192 -9.40 29.00 -19.22
CA VAL A 192 -10.19 27.88 -19.72
C VAL A 192 -9.32 26.63 -19.83
N LEU A 193 -9.93 25.46 -19.61
CA LEU A 193 -9.41 24.15 -20.00
C LEU A 193 -10.30 23.60 -21.11
N GLN A 194 -9.70 23.11 -22.19
CA GLN A 194 -10.37 22.61 -23.38
C GLN A 194 -10.27 21.09 -23.50
N ALA A 195 -11.10 20.50 -24.36
CA ALA A 195 -11.02 19.09 -24.69
C ALA A 195 -9.59 18.67 -25.04
N GLY A 196 -9.12 17.59 -24.41
CA GLY A 196 -7.76 17.08 -24.52
C GLY A 196 -6.82 17.55 -23.40
N GLU A 197 -7.15 18.61 -22.67
CA GLU A 197 -6.28 19.13 -21.61
C GLU A 197 -6.50 18.43 -20.25
N VAL A 198 -5.40 18.33 -19.50
CA VAL A 198 -5.38 17.90 -18.10
C VAL A 198 -5.00 19.10 -17.25
N GLY A 199 -5.79 19.39 -16.22
CA GLY A 199 -5.52 20.52 -15.36
C GLY A 199 -6.28 20.45 -14.03
N PHE A 200 -6.07 21.46 -13.18
CA PHE A 200 -6.78 21.56 -11.92
C PHE A 200 -8.04 22.43 -12.06
N LEU A 201 -9.02 22.12 -11.21
CA LEU A 201 -10.27 22.85 -11.07
C LEU A 201 -10.55 23.12 -9.59
N VAL A 202 -10.92 24.37 -9.30
CA VAL A 202 -11.39 24.81 -7.97
C VAL A 202 -12.79 25.40 -8.15
N ALA A 203 -13.75 24.94 -7.36
CA ALA A 203 -15.15 25.36 -7.45
C ALA A 203 -15.80 25.58 -6.07
N GLY A 204 -15.03 26.06 -5.08
CA GLY A 204 -15.50 26.40 -3.74
C GLY A 204 -16.13 25.23 -2.97
N ILE A 205 -15.79 23.98 -3.31
CA ILE A 205 -16.31 22.77 -2.67
C ILE A 205 -15.60 22.62 -1.33
N LYS A 206 -16.33 22.77 -0.23
CA LYS A 206 -15.80 22.66 1.14
C LYS A 206 -16.01 21.26 1.75
N ASP A 207 -16.98 20.54 1.25
CA ASP A 207 -17.25 19.16 1.66
C ASP A 207 -16.19 18.24 1.05
N VAL A 208 -15.46 17.53 1.90
CA VAL A 208 -14.41 16.57 1.47
C VAL A 208 -14.96 15.54 0.49
N LYS A 209 -16.21 15.09 0.68
CA LYS A 209 -16.88 14.13 -0.22
C LYS A 209 -17.55 14.81 -1.44
N GLY A 210 -17.31 16.09 -1.61
CA GLY A 210 -18.01 16.91 -2.61
C GLY A 210 -17.50 16.76 -4.05
N ALA A 211 -16.35 16.12 -4.27
CA ALA A 211 -15.79 15.88 -5.62
C ALA A 211 -15.08 14.51 -5.68
N PRO A 212 -15.84 13.41 -5.72
CA PRO A 212 -15.25 12.07 -5.70
C PRO A 212 -14.47 11.79 -6.99
N VAL A 213 -13.34 11.10 -6.83
CA VAL A 213 -12.52 10.63 -7.95
C VAL A 213 -13.32 9.67 -8.82
N GLY A 214 -13.23 9.83 -10.15
CA GLY A 214 -13.98 9.06 -11.14
C GLY A 214 -15.34 9.68 -11.49
N ASP A 215 -15.76 10.74 -10.83
CA ASP A 215 -17.00 11.43 -11.19
C ASP A 215 -16.86 12.25 -12.48
N THR A 216 -17.99 12.51 -13.10
CA THR A 216 -18.09 13.29 -14.33
C THR A 216 -18.57 14.71 -14.02
N ILE A 217 -17.86 15.68 -14.57
CA ILE A 217 -18.23 17.10 -14.54
C ILE A 217 -18.88 17.47 -15.88
N THR A 218 -20.01 18.16 -15.83
CA THR A 218 -20.65 18.81 -16.98
C THR A 218 -21.08 20.24 -16.62
N LEU A 219 -21.44 21.04 -17.62
CA LEU A 219 -22.01 22.37 -17.37
C LEU A 219 -23.48 22.26 -16.92
N SER A 220 -23.92 23.19 -16.08
CA SER A 220 -25.32 23.25 -15.65
C SER A 220 -26.30 23.54 -16.79
N SER A 221 -25.81 24.10 -17.89
CA SER A 221 -26.56 24.33 -19.13
C SER A 221 -26.79 23.06 -19.97
N THR A 222 -26.04 22.00 -19.73
CA THR A 222 -26.10 20.70 -20.43
C THR A 222 -26.15 19.54 -19.45
N PRO A 223 -27.13 19.47 -18.53
CA PRO A 223 -27.15 18.49 -17.44
C PRO A 223 -27.37 17.05 -17.92
N ASP A 224 -27.93 16.86 -19.12
CA ASP A 224 -28.29 15.54 -19.68
C ASP A 224 -27.10 14.79 -20.30
N VAL A 225 -25.90 15.37 -20.29
CA VAL A 225 -24.69 14.69 -20.75
C VAL A 225 -24.49 13.40 -19.97
N LYS A 226 -24.23 12.29 -20.68
CA LYS A 226 -24.01 10.98 -20.09
C LYS A 226 -22.78 11.00 -19.18
N ALA A 227 -22.87 10.36 -18.01
CA ALA A 227 -21.70 10.16 -17.17
C ALA A 227 -20.65 9.26 -17.86
N LEU A 228 -19.38 9.59 -17.69
CA LEU A 228 -18.28 8.73 -18.10
C LEU A 228 -18.28 7.46 -17.26
N PRO A 229 -17.73 6.34 -17.76
CA PRO A 229 -17.39 5.21 -16.90
C PRO A 229 -16.49 5.71 -15.77
N GLY A 230 -16.93 5.53 -14.54
CA GLY A 230 -16.11 5.84 -13.36
C GLY A 230 -15.02 4.79 -13.18
N PHE A 231 -14.35 4.87 -12.04
CA PHE A 231 -13.36 3.84 -11.66
C PHE A 231 -14.02 2.77 -10.80
N GLU A 232 -13.61 1.53 -10.99
CA GLU A 232 -14.04 0.43 -10.14
C GLU A 232 -13.52 0.64 -8.72
N LYS A 233 -14.36 0.32 -7.72
CA LYS A 233 -13.94 0.35 -6.32
C LYS A 233 -13.04 -0.86 -6.05
N VAL A 234 -11.80 -0.60 -5.75
CA VAL A 234 -10.87 -1.64 -5.33
C VAL A 234 -11.11 -1.98 -3.87
N LYS A 235 -11.12 -3.28 -3.57
CA LYS A 235 -11.28 -3.76 -2.18
C LYS A 235 -9.92 -3.83 -1.51
N PRO A 236 -9.80 -3.32 -0.28
CA PRO A 236 -8.59 -3.49 0.50
C PRO A 236 -8.22 -4.96 0.67
N GLN A 237 -6.93 -5.23 0.71
CA GLN A 237 -6.36 -6.56 0.90
C GLN A 237 -5.74 -6.72 2.29
N VAL A 238 -5.27 -5.63 2.88
CA VAL A 238 -4.59 -5.58 4.18
C VAL A 238 -5.36 -4.65 5.11
N TYR A 239 -5.51 -5.06 6.35
CA TYR A 239 -6.17 -4.28 7.39
C TYR A 239 -5.27 -4.13 8.60
N ALA A 240 -5.23 -2.93 9.20
CA ALA A 240 -4.56 -2.67 10.46
C ALA A 240 -5.35 -1.66 11.30
N GLY A 241 -5.29 -1.83 12.62
CA GLY A 241 -5.77 -0.80 13.54
C GLY A 241 -4.72 0.30 13.66
N MET A 242 -5.13 1.55 13.55
CA MET A 242 -4.30 2.72 13.76
C MET A 242 -4.83 3.51 14.95
N PHE A 243 -3.96 3.83 15.91
CA PHE A 243 -4.32 4.45 17.17
C PHE A 243 -3.41 5.65 17.42
N THR A 244 -3.94 6.73 17.95
CA THR A 244 -3.13 7.89 18.33
C THR A 244 -2.37 7.63 19.63
N VAL A 245 -1.15 8.13 19.72
CA VAL A 245 -0.35 8.08 20.96
C VAL A 245 -1.02 8.91 22.05
N SER A 246 -1.59 10.09 21.70
CA SER A 246 -2.37 10.92 22.60
C SER A 246 -3.87 10.80 22.29
N ALA A 247 -4.70 10.65 23.32
CA ALA A 247 -6.14 10.63 23.15
C ALA A 247 -6.71 11.96 22.61
N ASP A 248 -6.01 13.07 22.84
CA ASP A 248 -6.41 14.41 22.37
C ASP A 248 -6.31 14.52 20.84
N ASP A 249 -5.50 13.70 20.17
CA ASP A 249 -5.30 13.72 18.72
C ASP A 249 -6.36 12.93 17.94
N PHE A 250 -7.27 12.24 18.61
CA PHE A 250 -8.26 11.36 17.96
C PHE A 250 -9.15 12.10 16.94
N GLU A 251 -9.64 13.31 17.29
CA GLU A 251 -10.48 14.11 16.39
C GLU A 251 -9.67 14.61 15.19
N SER A 252 -8.42 15.06 15.42
CA SER A 252 -7.52 15.48 14.35
C SER A 252 -7.18 14.31 13.42
N PHE A 253 -7.04 13.11 13.98
CA PHE A 253 -6.80 11.89 13.21
C PHE A 253 -8.00 11.53 12.33
N ARG A 254 -9.22 11.62 12.86
CA ARG A 254 -10.43 11.38 12.06
C ARG A 254 -10.51 12.35 10.88
N ASP A 255 -10.28 13.63 11.12
CA ASP A 255 -10.32 14.68 10.09
C ASP A 255 -9.22 14.47 9.03
N ALA A 256 -8.04 14.03 9.44
CA ALA A 256 -6.95 13.69 8.53
C ALA A 256 -7.30 12.49 7.63
N LEU A 257 -7.86 11.41 8.20
CA LEU A 257 -8.32 10.25 7.43
C LEU A 257 -9.40 10.64 6.42
N GLU A 258 -10.36 11.49 6.81
CA GLU A 258 -11.39 11.97 5.90
C GLU A 258 -10.81 12.74 4.71
N LYS A 259 -9.81 13.61 4.95
CA LYS A 259 -9.09 14.34 3.89
C LYS A 259 -8.28 13.42 2.99
N LEU A 260 -7.63 12.40 3.56
CA LEU A 260 -6.85 11.43 2.78
C LEU A 260 -7.73 10.56 1.87
N THR A 261 -8.92 10.16 2.31
CA THR A 261 -9.84 9.36 1.48
C THR A 261 -10.37 10.10 0.25
N LEU A 262 -10.30 11.43 0.23
CA LEU A 262 -10.62 12.20 -0.97
C LEU A 262 -9.61 11.94 -2.09
N ASN A 263 -8.33 11.93 -1.74
CA ASN A 263 -7.23 11.68 -2.66
C ASN A 263 -7.07 10.19 -2.97
N ASP A 264 -7.30 9.35 -1.97
CA ASP A 264 -7.12 7.91 -2.03
C ASP A 264 -8.44 7.18 -1.76
N ALA A 265 -9.19 6.93 -2.84
CA ALA A 265 -10.48 6.24 -2.78
C ALA A 265 -10.37 4.74 -2.39
N SER A 266 -9.16 4.19 -2.37
CA SER A 266 -8.88 2.81 -1.95
C SER A 266 -8.72 2.65 -0.44
N LEU A 267 -8.40 3.75 0.28
CA LEU A 267 -8.36 3.77 1.72
C LEU A 267 -9.77 3.70 2.30
N VAL A 268 -10.04 2.69 3.11
CA VAL A 268 -11.27 2.59 3.90
C VAL A 268 -10.92 2.63 5.38
N TYR A 269 -11.81 3.16 6.20
CA TYR A 269 -11.61 3.17 7.64
C TYR A 269 -12.95 3.13 8.40
N GLU A 270 -12.92 2.52 9.56
CA GLU A 270 -14.05 2.46 10.49
C GLU A 270 -13.55 2.61 11.92
N PRO A 271 -14.37 3.15 12.84
CA PRO A 271 -13.98 3.26 14.24
C PRO A 271 -13.62 1.91 14.84
N GLU A 272 -12.53 1.86 15.58
CA GLU A 272 -12.06 0.69 16.33
C GLU A 272 -11.73 1.09 17.76
N SER A 273 -11.95 0.20 18.71
CA SER A 273 -11.53 0.36 20.10
C SER A 273 -10.69 -0.84 20.50
N SER A 274 -9.54 -0.59 21.10
CA SER A 274 -8.64 -1.58 21.66
C SER A 274 -8.56 -1.39 23.18
N ASP A 275 -8.65 -2.47 23.93
CA ASP A 275 -8.49 -2.42 25.39
C ASP A 275 -7.09 -1.94 25.80
N ALA A 276 -6.08 -2.22 24.95
CA ALA A 276 -4.69 -1.84 25.18
C ALA A 276 -4.33 -0.43 24.68
N LEU A 277 -4.92 0.02 23.55
CA LEU A 277 -4.51 1.24 22.82
C LEU A 277 -5.56 2.34 22.83
N GLY A 278 -6.78 2.07 23.33
CA GLY A 278 -7.88 3.03 23.34
C GLY A 278 -8.61 3.13 22.01
N ASN A 279 -9.11 4.32 21.68
CA ASN A 279 -9.88 4.56 20.47
C ASN A 279 -8.97 4.85 19.28
N GLY A 280 -9.34 4.30 18.13
CA GLY A 280 -8.62 4.44 16.87
C GLY A 280 -9.52 4.11 15.69
N PHE A 281 -8.90 3.73 14.58
CA PHE A 281 -9.60 3.31 13.37
C PHE A 281 -9.01 2.03 12.81
N ARG A 282 -9.88 1.11 12.40
CA ARG A 282 -9.53 -0.02 11.55
C ARG A 282 -9.44 0.47 10.12
N CYS A 283 -8.23 0.46 9.56
CA CYS A 283 -7.98 0.95 8.21
C CYS A 283 -7.70 -0.22 7.26
N GLY A 284 -8.23 -0.13 6.04
CA GLY A 284 -8.00 -1.08 4.97
C GLY A 284 -7.15 -0.47 3.86
N PHE A 285 -6.17 -1.24 3.38
CA PHE A 285 -5.14 -0.83 2.43
C PHE A 285 -5.03 -1.81 1.27
N LEU A 286 -4.49 -1.37 0.14
CA LEU A 286 -4.22 -2.23 -1.01
C LEU A 286 -3.09 -3.22 -0.75
N GLY A 287 -2.08 -2.83 0.04
CA GLY A 287 -0.94 -3.64 0.44
C GLY A 287 -0.14 -2.97 1.53
N MET A 288 1.04 -3.52 1.84
CA MET A 288 1.90 -3.01 2.91
C MET A 288 2.51 -1.65 2.59
N LEU A 289 2.98 -1.45 1.36
CA LEU A 289 3.56 -0.15 0.96
C LEU A 289 2.52 0.96 1.00
N HIS A 290 1.28 0.65 0.61
CA HIS A 290 0.17 1.59 0.73
C HIS A 290 -0.07 1.97 2.20
N MET A 291 -0.06 1.00 3.13
CA MET A 291 -0.19 1.25 4.57
C MET A 291 0.92 2.16 5.09
N GLU A 292 2.17 1.88 4.74
CA GLU A 292 3.33 2.67 5.16
C GLU A 292 3.25 4.11 4.65
N ILE A 293 2.84 4.31 3.40
CA ILE A 293 2.66 5.65 2.83
C ILE A 293 1.55 6.43 3.53
N ILE A 294 0.41 5.80 3.81
CA ILE A 294 -0.68 6.45 4.54
C ILE A 294 -0.23 6.83 5.96
N GLN A 295 0.48 5.94 6.66
CA GLN A 295 1.04 6.24 7.97
C GLN A 295 2.01 7.43 7.90
N GLU A 296 2.97 7.40 6.98
CA GLU A 296 3.94 8.49 6.80
C GLU A 296 3.27 9.82 6.44
N ARG A 297 2.22 9.79 5.62
CA ARG A 297 1.44 10.99 5.30
C ARG A 297 0.72 11.57 6.52
N LEU A 298 0.11 10.70 7.35
CA LEU A 298 -0.54 11.13 8.59
C LEU A 298 0.46 11.76 9.57
N GLU A 299 1.65 11.20 9.69
CA GLU A 299 2.71 11.72 10.53
C GLU A 299 3.29 13.04 10.00
N ARG A 300 3.58 13.15 8.70
CA ARG A 300 4.29 14.31 8.10
C ARG A 300 3.38 15.45 7.69
N GLU A 301 2.19 15.16 7.14
CA GLU A 301 1.28 16.21 6.63
C GLU A 301 0.33 16.71 7.71
N TYR A 302 0.01 15.88 8.71
CA TYR A 302 -0.98 16.18 9.74
C TYR A 302 -0.42 16.21 11.16
N ASP A 303 0.88 15.88 11.35
CA ASP A 303 1.57 15.89 12.65
C ASP A 303 0.88 14.99 13.70
N ILE A 304 0.50 13.79 13.28
CA ILE A 304 -0.19 12.80 14.12
C ILE A 304 0.72 11.61 14.37
N ASP A 305 1.10 11.41 15.64
CA ASP A 305 1.86 10.22 16.04
C ASP A 305 0.94 9.02 16.21
N LEU A 306 1.25 7.93 15.51
CA LEU A 306 0.41 6.74 15.42
C LEU A 306 1.09 5.48 15.96
N ILE A 307 0.28 4.62 16.57
CA ILE A 307 0.60 3.22 16.85
C ILE A 307 -0.23 2.36 15.90
N THR A 308 0.44 1.50 15.13
CA THR A 308 -0.23 0.61 14.18
C THR A 308 -0.22 -0.82 14.73
N SER A 309 -1.39 -1.47 14.76
CA SER A 309 -1.47 -2.89 15.07
C SER A 309 -0.86 -3.75 13.97
N ALA A 310 -0.64 -5.02 14.24
CA ALA A 310 -0.18 -5.96 13.21
C ALA A 310 -1.16 -5.97 12.03
N PRO A 311 -0.68 -5.81 10.79
CA PRO A 311 -1.53 -5.95 9.61
C PRO A 311 -2.00 -7.40 9.44
N THR A 312 -3.20 -7.54 8.93
CA THR A 312 -3.84 -8.82 8.67
C THR A 312 -4.62 -8.77 7.35
N VAL A 313 -4.91 -9.95 6.83
CA VAL A 313 -5.78 -10.10 5.65
C VAL A 313 -7.21 -10.42 6.09
N VAL A 314 -8.17 -10.41 5.17
CA VAL A 314 -9.55 -10.83 5.44
C VAL A 314 -9.65 -12.34 5.38
N TYR A 315 -10.19 -12.94 6.43
CA TYR A 315 -10.53 -14.36 6.48
C TYR A 315 -12.04 -14.56 6.34
N GLU A 316 -12.46 -15.68 5.75
CA GLU A 316 -13.85 -16.14 5.79
C GLU A 316 -13.99 -17.22 6.84
N VAL A 317 -15.00 -17.10 7.70
CA VAL A 317 -15.31 -18.06 8.75
C VAL A 317 -16.71 -18.59 8.54
N LEU A 318 -16.82 -19.88 8.26
CA LEU A 318 -18.08 -20.60 8.21
C LEU A 318 -18.46 -21.03 9.63
N LEU A 319 -19.61 -20.57 10.11
CA LEU A 319 -20.15 -20.95 11.40
C LEU A 319 -21.03 -22.21 11.30
N LYS A 320 -21.15 -22.96 12.39
CA LYS A 320 -21.98 -24.16 12.49
C LYS A 320 -23.47 -23.91 12.20
N ASN A 321 -23.92 -22.66 12.30
CA ASN A 321 -25.28 -22.26 11.92
C ASN A 321 -25.44 -22.03 10.40
N GLY A 322 -24.40 -22.26 9.60
CA GLY A 322 -24.39 -22.07 8.15
C GLY A 322 -24.10 -20.63 7.68
N GLN A 323 -23.90 -19.70 8.60
CA GLN A 323 -23.56 -18.32 8.25
C GLN A 323 -22.06 -18.18 7.98
N THR A 324 -21.70 -17.45 6.91
CA THR A 324 -20.32 -17.08 6.62
C THR A 324 -20.09 -15.63 7.03
N VAL A 325 -19.07 -15.39 7.87
CA VAL A 325 -18.66 -14.06 8.31
C VAL A 325 -17.24 -13.77 7.81
N LYS A 326 -16.97 -12.49 7.50
CA LYS A 326 -15.64 -12.00 7.16
C LYS A 326 -14.98 -11.42 8.40
N VAL A 327 -13.74 -11.78 8.64
CA VAL A 327 -12.95 -11.35 9.78
C VAL A 327 -11.67 -10.71 9.28
N ASP A 328 -11.52 -9.42 9.51
CA ASP A 328 -10.32 -8.62 9.22
C ASP A 328 -9.57 -8.18 10.47
N ASN A 329 -10.15 -8.45 11.65
CA ASN A 329 -9.55 -8.22 12.95
C ASN A 329 -9.47 -9.54 13.74
N PRO A 330 -8.25 -10.04 14.03
CA PRO A 330 -8.08 -11.30 14.76
C PRO A 330 -8.76 -11.34 16.13
N SER A 331 -8.91 -10.19 16.80
CA SER A 331 -9.58 -10.11 18.11
C SER A 331 -11.09 -10.38 18.02
N GLN A 332 -11.69 -10.15 16.85
CA GLN A 332 -13.11 -10.36 16.57
C GLN A 332 -13.43 -11.77 16.03
N LEU A 333 -12.44 -12.66 15.99
CA LEU A 333 -12.67 -14.04 15.58
C LEU A 333 -13.74 -14.69 16.50
N PRO A 334 -14.81 -15.30 15.94
CA PRO A 334 -15.81 -16.01 16.71
C PRO A 334 -15.21 -17.09 17.62
N ASP A 335 -15.97 -17.49 18.64
CA ASP A 335 -15.55 -18.57 19.53
C ASP A 335 -15.26 -19.85 18.72
N PRO A 336 -14.11 -20.53 18.99
CA PRO A 336 -13.73 -21.74 18.26
C PRO A 336 -14.83 -22.83 18.24
N SER A 337 -15.65 -22.90 19.27
CA SER A 337 -16.77 -23.86 19.35
C SER A 337 -17.88 -23.61 18.35
N ALA A 338 -18.04 -22.37 17.88
CA ALA A 338 -19.03 -21.95 16.90
C ALA A 338 -18.53 -22.06 15.44
N ILE A 339 -17.23 -22.24 15.26
CA ILE A 339 -16.60 -22.30 13.92
C ILE A 339 -16.71 -23.72 13.36
N GLU A 340 -17.15 -23.85 12.12
CA GLU A 340 -17.11 -25.09 11.35
C GLU A 340 -15.85 -25.14 10.49
N GLU A 341 -15.57 -24.07 9.73
CA GLU A 341 -14.44 -23.99 8.82
C GLU A 341 -13.90 -22.56 8.75
N MET A 342 -12.58 -22.43 8.66
CA MET A 342 -11.91 -21.17 8.36
C MET A 342 -11.29 -21.23 6.97
N ARG A 343 -11.39 -20.13 6.23
CA ARG A 343 -10.83 -19.97 4.89
C ARG A 343 -9.90 -18.77 4.84
N GLU A 344 -8.73 -18.99 4.26
CA GLU A 344 -7.76 -17.93 4.02
C GLU A 344 -7.80 -17.48 2.56
N PRO A 345 -7.50 -16.18 2.28
CA PRO A 345 -7.38 -15.70 0.92
C PRO A 345 -6.09 -16.24 0.28
N ILE A 346 -6.21 -16.71 -0.96
CA ILE A 346 -5.09 -17.17 -1.78
C ILE A 346 -4.82 -16.12 -2.85
N ALA A 347 -3.55 -15.76 -2.99
CA ALA A 347 -3.06 -14.88 -4.06
C ALA A 347 -2.49 -15.72 -5.21
N ARG A 348 -2.79 -15.33 -6.44
CA ARG A 348 -2.08 -15.73 -7.64
C ARG A 348 -0.87 -14.79 -7.77
N VAL A 349 0.32 -15.38 -7.70
CA VAL A 349 1.59 -14.66 -7.65
C VAL A 349 2.38 -14.97 -8.91
N ASN A 350 2.78 -13.92 -9.64
CA ASN A 350 3.63 -14.00 -10.82
C ASN A 350 5.00 -13.43 -10.50
N ILE A 351 6.05 -14.18 -10.69
CA ILE A 351 7.43 -13.80 -10.39
C ILE A 351 8.26 -13.89 -11.67
N LEU A 352 8.99 -12.84 -12.00
CA LEU A 352 10.05 -12.86 -13.00
C LEU A 352 11.40 -12.86 -12.29
N VAL A 353 12.26 -13.81 -12.64
CA VAL A 353 13.56 -13.98 -11.98
C VAL A 353 14.60 -14.50 -12.97
N PRO A 354 15.86 -13.98 -12.95
CA PRO A 354 16.95 -14.57 -13.70
C PRO A 354 17.21 -16.03 -13.29
N SER A 355 17.50 -16.89 -14.25
CA SER A 355 17.65 -18.33 -14.04
C SER A 355 18.69 -18.71 -12.96
N GLU A 356 19.69 -17.86 -12.72
CA GLU A 356 20.71 -18.09 -11.68
C GLU A 356 20.15 -18.02 -10.23
N TYR A 357 19.02 -17.30 -10.01
CA TYR A 357 18.37 -17.17 -8.69
C TYR A 357 17.13 -18.07 -8.54
N LEU A 358 16.81 -18.87 -9.56
CA LEU A 358 15.59 -19.68 -9.60
C LEU A 358 15.44 -20.57 -8.36
N GLY A 359 16.50 -21.27 -7.97
CA GLY A 359 16.47 -22.21 -6.84
C GLY A 359 16.16 -21.51 -5.50
N SER A 360 16.71 -20.33 -5.26
CA SER A 360 16.46 -19.56 -4.02
C SER A 360 15.03 -19.03 -3.97
N VAL A 361 14.48 -18.61 -5.11
CA VAL A 361 13.10 -18.12 -5.20
C VAL A 361 12.09 -19.27 -5.06
N ILE A 362 12.33 -20.42 -5.66
CA ILE A 362 11.48 -21.61 -5.47
C ILE A 362 11.44 -22.00 -3.98
N ASN A 363 12.60 -22.06 -3.32
CA ASN A 363 12.67 -22.35 -1.88
C ASN A 363 11.85 -21.35 -1.06
N LEU A 364 11.97 -20.06 -1.35
CA LEU A 364 11.16 -19.02 -0.68
C LEU A 364 9.66 -19.27 -0.88
N CYS A 365 9.21 -19.57 -2.09
CA CYS A 365 7.79 -19.85 -2.35
C CYS A 365 7.30 -21.09 -1.57
N VAL A 366 8.10 -22.15 -1.50
CA VAL A 366 7.77 -23.36 -0.73
C VAL A 366 7.71 -23.08 0.77
N GLU A 367 8.66 -22.32 1.32
CA GLU A 367 8.64 -21.88 2.72
C GLU A 367 7.37 -21.10 3.06
N ARG A 368 6.81 -20.37 2.10
CA ARG A 368 5.57 -19.58 2.24
C ARG A 368 4.31 -20.35 1.84
N ARG A 369 4.34 -21.67 1.91
CA ARG A 369 3.20 -22.56 1.59
C ARG A 369 2.69 -22.40 0.14
N GLY A 370 3.57 -21.94 -0.75
CA GLY A 370 3.24 -21.73 -2.16
C GLY A 370 3.08 -23.04 -2.92
N VAL A 371 2.08 -23.08 -3.81
CA VAL A 371 1.83 -24.18 -4.75
C VAL A 371 2.13 -23.69 -6.15
N GLN A 372 3.14 -24.28 -6.78
CA GLN A 372 3.52 -23.93 -8.15
C GLN A 372 2.40 -24.29 -9.14
N LYS A 373 2.05 -23.36 -10.00
CA LYS A 373 1.06 -23.54 -11.07
C LYS A 373 1.70 -23.64 -12.43
N ASP A 374 2.68 -22.78 -12.70
CA ASP A 374 3.37 -22.73 -13.99
C ASP A 374 4.83 -22.27 -13.82
N MET A 375 5.66 -22.64 -14.77
CA MET A 375 7.04 -22.20 -14.87
C MET A 375 7.46 -22.20 -16.35
N GLN A 376 7.89 -21.06 -16.83
CA GLN A 376 8.31 -20.89 -18.23
C GLN A 376 9.67 -20.20 -18.29
N PHE A 377 10.56 -20.74 -19.13
CA PHE A 377 11.84 -20.12 -19.43
C PHE A 377 11.67 -19.21 -20.63
N VAL A 378 12.01 -17.92 -20.44
CA VAL A 378 11.92 -16.88 -21.48
C VAL A 378 13.28 -16.19 -21.55
N GLY A 379 14.08 -16.56 -22.53
CA GLY A 379 15.46 -16.08 -22.65
C GLY A 379 16.31 -16.41 -21.41
N LYS A 380 16.84 -15.37 -20.75
CA LYS A 380 17.61 -15.51 -19.51
C LYS A 380 16.73 -15.45 -18.24
N GLN A 381 15.47 -15.12 -18.38
CA GLN A 381 14.50 -15.01 -17.31
C GLN A 381 13.64 -16.26 -17.16
N VAL A 382 13.10 -16.46 -15.98
CA VAL A 382 12.11 -17.49 -15.70
C VAL A 382 10.86 -16.82 -15.15
N SER A 383 9.73 -17.12 -15.76
CA SER A 383 8.41 -16.72 -15.26
C SER A 383 7.85 -17.84 -14.40
N LEU A 384 7.52 -17.53 -13.16
CA LEU A 384 6.94 -18.45 -12.18
C LEU A 384 5.55 -17.99 -11.81
N THR A 385 4.59 -18.90 -11.79
CA THR A 385 3.24 -18.65 -11.26
C THR A 385 2.99 -19.57 -10.06
N TYR A 386 2.64 -18.97 -8.92
CA TYR A 386 2.34 -19.66 -7.68
C TYR A 386 0.99 -19.24 -7.11
N ASP A 387 0.31 -20.18 -6.44
CA ASP A 387 -0.74 -19.85 -5.49
C ASP A 387 -0.13 -19.81 -4.10
N ILE A 388 -0.17 -18.66 -3.43
CA ILE A 388 0.41 -18.44 -2.10
C ILE A 388 -0.68 -17.81 -1.21
N PRO A 389 -0.84 -18.26 0.05
CA PRO A 389 -1.74 -17.56 0.99
C PRO A 389 -1.39 -16.07 1.06
N LEU A 390 -2.38 -15.19 0.90
CA LEU A 390 -2.16 -13.76 0.81
C LEU A 390 -1.44 -13.20 2.04
N ASN A 391 -1.71 -13.73 3.22
CA ASN A 391 -1.02 -13.33 4.44
C ASN A 391 0.50 -13.58 4.41
N GLU A 392 0.94 -14.60 3.66
CA GLU A 392 2.37 -14.90 3.47
C GLU A 392 3.02 -14.00 2.42
N VAL A 393 2.21 -13.38 1.53
CA VAL A 393 2.71 -12.47 0.48
C VAL A 393 2.85 -11.06 1.01
N VAL A 394 1.84 -10.55 1.73
CA VAL A 394 1.75 -9.13 2.07
C VAL A 394 2.71 -8.68 3.17
N LEU A 395 3.28 -9.59 3.97
CA LEU A 395 4.16 -9.21 5.09
C LEU A 395 5.57 -8.86 4.61
N ASP A 396 6.44 -9.85 4.44
CA ASP A 396 7.87 -9.66 4.15
C ASP A 396 8.34 -10.39 2.88
N PHE A 397 7.40 -10.98 2.12
CA PHE A 397 7.74 -11.79 0.94
C PHE A 397 8.50 -11.00 -0.12
N PHE A 398 8.09 -9.76 -0.39
CA PHE A 398 8.75 -8.90 -1.37
C PHE A 398 10.21 -8.62 -0.99
N ASP A 399 10.46 -8.26 0.27
CA ASP A 399 11.81 -7.96 0.76
C ASP A 399 12.71 -9.20 0.70
N ARG A 400 12.16 -10.37 1.06
CA ARG A 400 12.89 -11.63 0.98
C ARG A 400 13.14 -12.06 -0.46
N LEU A 401 12.18 -11.82 -1.35
CA LEU A 401 12.32 -12.07 -2.78
C LEU A 401 13.48 -11.24 -3.37
N LYS A 402 13.48 -9.93 -3.07
CA LYS A 402 14.56 -9.03 -3.50
C LYS A 402 15.91 -9.45 -2.91
N SER A 403 15.96 -9.78 -1.63
CA SER A 403 17.19 -10.23 -0.97
C SER A 403 17.74 -11.53 -1.55
N SER A 404 16.87 -12.53 -1.80
CA SER A 404 17.27 -13.84 -2.34
C SER A 404 17.72 -13.81 -3.79
N SER A 405 17.35 -12.76 -4.52
CA SER A 405 17.67 -12.55 -5.93
C SER A 405 18.61 -11.38 -6.19
N ARG A 406 19.26 -10.83 -5.16
CA ARG A 406 20.08 -9.62 -5.25
C ARG A 406 19.39 -8.42 -5.91
N GLY A 407 18.08 -8.30 -5.72
CA GLY A 407 17.27 -7.22 -6.27
C GLY A 407 16.68 -7.48 -7.66
N TYR A 408 17.03 -8.58 -8.32
CA TYR A 408 16.62 -8.83 -9.71
C TYR A 408 15.23 -9.44 -9.86
N ALA A 409 14.73 -10.23 -8.90
CA ALA A 409 13.38 -10.78 -9.01
C ALA A 409 12.33 -9.68 -8.82
N SER A 410 11.27 -9.78 -9.59
CA SER A 410 10.09 -8.92 -9.49
C SER A 410 8.83 -9.74 -9.25
N LEU A 411 7.83 -9.10 -8.65
CA LEU A 411 6.61 -9.70 -8.14
C LEU A 411 5.40 -8.90 -8.59
N ASP A 412 4.40 -9.59 -9.11
CA ASP A 412 3.03 -9.12 -9.25
C ASP A 412 2.09 -10.13 -8.63
N TYR A 413 1.01 -9.69 -7.98
CA TYR A 413 0.04 -10.60 -7.37
C TYR A 413 -1.37 -10.03 -7.39
N SER A 414 -2.34 -10.93 -7.39
CA SER A 414 -3.75 -10.58 -7.28
C SER A 414 -4.47 -11.59 -6.39
N PHE A 415 -5.56 -11.14 -5.74
CA PHE A 415 -6.44 -12.07 -5.04
C PHE A 415 -7.07 -13.04 -6.05
N ASP A 416 -7.07 -14.33 -5.73
CA ASP A 416 -7.67 -15.39 -6.57
C ASP A 416 -8.95 -15.94 -5.93
N ARG A 417 -8.85 -16.53 -4.75
CA ARG A 417 -9.98 -17.20 -4.06
C ARG A 417 -9.76 -17.32 -2.56
N PHE A 418 -10.82 -17.73 -1.85
CA PHE A 418 -10.70 -18.25 -0.50
C PHE A 418 -10.57 -19.77 -0.51
N GLU A 419 -9.71 -20.31 0.36
CA GLU A 419 -9.47 -21.75 0.49
C GLU A 419 -9.44 -22.16 1.95
N ALA A 420 -10.08 -23.29 2.27
CA ALA A 420 -10.11 -23.84 3.62
C ALA A 420 -8.71 -24.14 4.13
N ALA A 421 -8.41 -23.72 5.36
CA ALA A 421 -7.12 -23.92 6.00
C ALA A 421 -7.28 -24.17 7.51
N ARG A 422 -6.30 -24.86 8.09
CA ARG A 422 -6.22 -25.08 9.54
C ARG A 422 -5.58 -23.86 10.19
N LEU A 423 -6.43 -22.92 10.61
CA LEU A 423 -6.00 -21.65 11.18
C LEU A 423 -6.34 -21.61 12.68
N ASP A 424 -5.49 -20.98 13.47
CA ASP A 424 -5.70 -20.72 14.89
C ASP A 424 -5.41 -19.24 15.20
N ARG A 425 -6.09 -18.72 16.22
CA ARG A 425 -5.76 -17.40 16.77
C ARG A 425 -4.64 -17.54 17.79
N LEU A 426 -3.56 -16.82 17.56
CA LEU A 426 -2.44 -16.67 18.46
C LEU A 426 -2.61 -15.37 19.25
N ASP A 427 -2.85 -15.49 20.54
CA ASP A 427 -3.00 -14.35 21.45
C ASP A 427 -1.68 -14.07 22.18
N VAL A 428 -1.34 -12.81 22.38
CA VAL A 428 -0.21 -12.36 23.18
C VAL A 428 -0.70 -11.83 24.53
N LEU A 429 -0.09 -12.34 25.61
CA LEU A 429 -0.40 -11.88 26.95
C LEU A 429 0.85 -11.25 27.57
N ILE A 430 0.68 -10.09 28.20
CA ILE A 430 1.72 -9.40 28.96
C ILE A 430 1.29 -9.32 30.41
N ASN A 431 2.07 -9.96 31.28
CA ASN A 431 1.76 -10.16 32.72
C ASN A 431 0.43 -10.87 33.00
N GLY A 432 -0.11 -11.60 32.02
CA GLY A 432 -1.38 -12.30 32.09
C GLY A 432 -2.55 -11.57 31.42
N ASP A 433 -2.37 -10.29 31.09
CA ASP A 433 -3.38 -9.51 30.39
C ASP A 433 -3.21 -9.69 28.87
N LYS A 434 -4.30 -9.98 28.19
CA LYS A 434 -4.30 -10.13 26.73
C LYS A 434 -4.15 -8.75 26.07
N VAL A 435 -3.25 -8.66 25.08
CA VAL A 435 -3.08 -7.49 24.23
C VAL A 435 -3.72 -7.78 22.89
N ASP A 436 -4.94 -7.29 22.70
CA ASP A 436 -5.77 -7.53 21.52
C ASP A 436 -5.11 -7.08 20.21
N ALA A 437 -4.43 -5.94 20.23
CA ALA A 437 -3.70 -5.39 19.07
C ALA A 437 -2.50 -6.26 18.60
N LEU A 438 -2.09 -7.25 19.38
CA LEU A 438 -1.02 -8.21 19.05
C LEU A 438 -1.55 -9.61 18.69
N SER A 439 -2.87 -9.81 18.66
CA SER A 439 -3.47 -11.06 18.23
C SER A 439 -3.29 -11.31 16.74
N LEU A 440 -3.00 -12.55 16.36
CA LEU A 440 -2.76 -12.97 14.98
C LEU A 440 -3.60 -14.19 14.63
N ILE A 441 -3.95 -14.33 13.34
CA ILE A 441 -4.44 -15.59 12.77
C ILE A 441 -3.27 -16.23 12.04
N VAL A 442 -2.94 -17.46 12.41
CA VAL A 442 -1.77 -18.20 11.91
C VAL A 442 -2.15 -19.62 11.52
N HIS A 443 -1.40 -20.21 10.58
CA HIS A 443 -1.56 -21.62 10.27
C HIS A 443 -1.18 -22.49 11.48
N ARG A 444 -1.99 -23.51 11.79
CA ARG A 444 -1.85 -24.34 13.01
C ARG A 444 -0.46 -24.94 13.17
N GLU A 445 0.14 -25.43 12.09
CA GLU A 445 1.46 -26.05 12.12
C GLU A 445 2.57 -25.05 12.49
N GLU A 446 2.38 -23.78 12.17
CA GLU A 446 3.34 -22.70 12.44
C GLU A 446 3.08 -21.94 13.73
N ALA A 447 1.90 -22.12 14.32
CA ALA A 447 1.44 -21.33 15.46
C ALA A 447 2.41 -21.35 16.63
N ARG A 448 3.00 -22.51 16.92
CA ARG A 448 3.96 -22.67 18.01
C ARG A 448 5.30 -21.99 17.72
N SER A 449 5.84 -22.15 16.52
CA SER A 449 7.11 -21.52 16.12
C SER A 449 6.98 -20.01 16.04
N LYS A 450 5.89 -19.51 15.45
CA LYS A 450 5.58 -18.06 15.40
C LYS A 450 5.37 -17.48 16.80
N GLY A 451 4.68 -18.19 17.70
CA GLY A 451 4.51 -17.77 19.10
C GLY A 451 5.82 -17.66 19.84
N PHE A 452 6.74 -18.62 19.64
CA PHE A 452 8.06 -18.60 20.27
C PHE A 452 8.92 -17.46 19.72
N ALA A 453 8.99 -17.29 18.41
CA ALA A 453 9.75 -16.23 17.77
C ALA A 453 9.23 -14.83 18.17
N LEU A 454 7.90 -14.66 18.20
CA LEU A 454 7.27 -13.41 18.62
C LEU A 454 7.58 -13.05 20.07
N THR A 455 7.41 -13.98 21.02
CA THR A 455 7.70 -13.72 22.43
C THR A 455 9.17 -13.41 22.67
N LYS A 456 10.08 -14.06 21.93
CA LYS A 456 11.52 -13.77 21.97
C LYS A 456 11.80 -12.35 21.45
N LYS A 457 11.23 -11.97 20.33
CA LYS A 457 11.40 -10.63 19.74
C LYS A 457 10.85 -9.54 20.64
N MET A 458 9.67 -9.72 21.20
CA MET A 458 9.09 -8.78 22.15
C MET A 458 9.94 -8.61 23.42
N LYS A 459 10.57 -9.67 23.90
CA LYS A 459 11.50 -9.59 25.04
C LYS A 459 12.71 -8.68 24.74
N GLU A 460 13.18 -8.63 23.50
CA GLU A 460 14.27 -7.75 23.09
C GLU A 460 13.84 -6.28 23.05
N LEU A 461 12.58 -6.02 22.67
CA LEU A 461 12.04 -4.68 22.44
C LEU A 461 11.46 -4.05 23.72
N ILE A 462 10.81 -4.85 24.59
CA ILE A 462 10.22 -4.32 25.82
C ILE A 462 11.34 -3.97 26.82
N PRO A 463 11.42 -2.70 27.25
CA PRO A 463 12.46 -2.27 28.17
C PRO A 463 12.30 -2.90 29.55
N ARG A 464 13.42 -3.06 30.26
CA ARG A 464 13.41 -3.54 31.64
C ARG A 464 12.72 -2.52 32.53
N GLN A 465 11.74 -2.99 33.29
CA GLN A 465 10.97 -2.17 34.23
C GLN A 465 11.34 -2.54 35.68
N MET A 466 10.69 -1.90 36.65
CA MET A 466 10.96 -2.14 38.06
C MET A 466 10.48 -3.51 38.57
N PHE A 467 9.75 -4.25 37.72
CA PHE A 467 9.23 -5.61 37.98
C PHE A 467 9.48 -6.52 36.77
N ASP A 468 9.38 -7.84 37.00
CA ASP A 468 9.53 -8.81 35.89
C ASP A 468 8.29 -8.77 35.01
N VAL A 469 8.48 -8.65 33.68
CA VAL A 469 7.42 -8.66 32.67
C VAL A 469 7.38 -10.04 32.03
N ALA A 470 6.28 -10.76 32.20
CA ALA A 470 6.04 -12.04 31.56
C ALA A 470 5.36 -11.80 30.20
N ILE A 471 5.96 -12.29 29.12
CA ILE A 471 5.43 -12.25 27.76
C ILE A 471 5.06 -13.70 27.40
N GLN A 472 3.80 -13.92 27.00
CA GLN A 472 3.29 -15.24 26.70
C GLN A 472 2.54 -15.23 25.37
N ALA A 473 2.67 -16.30 24.60
CA ALA A 473 1.83 -16.57 23.44
C ALA A 473 0.91 -17.75 23.76
N ALA A 474 -0.37 -17.62 23.43
CA ALA A 474 -1.38 -18.62 23.73
C ALA A 474 -2.26 -18.93 22.51
N ILE A 475 -2.70 -20.18 22.38
CA ILE A 475 -3.65 -20.66 21.38
C ILE A 475 -4.81 -21.31 22.15
N GLY A 476 -6.05 -20.81 21.93
CA GLY A 476 -7.23 -21.33 22.60
C GLY A 476 -7.12 -21.32 24.15
N GLY A 477 -6.38 -20.34 24.71
CA GLY A 477 -6.12 -20.25 26.16
C GLY A 477 -4.93 -21.07 26.65
N GLN A 478 -4.37 -21.96 25.83
CA GLN A 478 -3.18 -22.73 26.18
C GLN A 478 -1.89 -21.96 25.84
N ILE A 479 -1.01 -21.75 26.83
CA ILE A 479 0.27 -21.08 26.62
C ILE A 479 1.21 -22.01 25.85
N VAL A 480 1.67 -21.55 24.66
CA VAL A 480 2.58 -22.27 23.76
C VAL A 480 4.02 -21.77 23.85
N ALA A 481 4.22 -20.52 24.25
CA ALA A 481 5.53 -19.92 24.44
C ALA A 481 5.52 -18.91 25.59
N ARG A 482 6.65 -18.77 26.28
CA ARG A 482 6.81 -17.82 27.38
C ARG A 482 8.23 -17.29 27.42
N GLU A 483 8.35 -15.97 27.53
CA GLU A 483 9.59 -15.27 27.82
C GLU A 483 9.41 -14.31 29.01
N THR A 484 10.50 -13.86 29.61
CA THR A 484 10.44 -12.93 30.73
C THR A 484 11.52 -11.85 30.59
N VAL A 485 11.09 -10.60 30.61
CA VAL A 485 11.98 -9.45 30.78
C VAL A 485 12.23 -9.24 32.26
N LYS A 486 13.46 -9.49 32.71
CA LYS A 486 13.81 -9.35 34.11
C LYS A 486 13.82 -7.90 34.54
N ALA A 487 13.30 -7.64 35.74
CA ALA A 487 13.29 -6.32 36.36
C ALA A 487 14.70 -5.72 36.48
N LEU A 488 14.76 -4.38 36.49
CA LEU A 488 15.96 -3.65 36.90
C LEU A 488 16.40 -4.10 38.30
N ARG A 489 17.63 -4.49 38.43
CA ARG A 489 18.21 -4.90 39.73
C ARG A 489 19.07 -3.79 40.29
N LYS A 490 18.65 -3.22 41.41
CA LYS A 490 19.54 -2.47 42.28
C LYS A 490 20.36 -3.51 43.09
N ASN A 491 21.67 -3.40 43.11
CA ASN A 491 22.52 -4.27 43.91
C ASN A 491 22.36 -3.91 45.38
N VAL A 492 21.32 -4.47 46.04
CA VAL A 492 21.00 -4.18 47.43
C VAL A 492 22.00 -4.81 48.41
N THR A 493 22.85 -5.73 47.93
CA THR A 493 23.86 -6.42 48.72
C THR A 493 25.26 -5.84 48.56
N ALA A 494 25.45 -4.81 47.70
CA ALA A 494 26.75 -4.18 47.42
C ALA A 494 27.45 -3.60 48.67
N LYS A 495 26.66 -3.19 49.67
CA LYS A 495 27.16 -2.63 50.93
C LYS A 495 27.26 -3.67 52.07
N CYS A 496 27.02 -4.97 51.80
CA CYS A 496 27.16 -6.02 52.76
C CYS A 496 28.58 -6.55 52.73
N TYR A 497 29.47 -5.95 53.52
CA TYR A 497 30.81 -6.44 53.76
C TYR A 497 30.77 -7.61 54.76
N GLY A 498 31.43 -8.74 54.40
CA GLY A 498 31.50 -9.95 55.24
C GLY A 498 30.39 -10.97 55.02
N GLY A 499 30.55 -12.16 55.56
CA GLY A 499 29.76 -13.36 55.32
C GLY A 499 28.36 -13.43 55.95
N ASP A 500 27.68 -12.30 56.23
CA ASP A 500 26.33 -12.35 56.81
C ASP A 500 25.29 -12.77 55.75
N ILE A 501 25.16 -14.09 55.62
CA ILE A 501 24.26 -14.76 54.70
C ILE A 501 22.80 -14.43 55.05
N SER A 502 22.45 -14.32 56.33
CA SER A 502 21.09 -14.04 56.80
C SER A 502 20.62 -12.66 56.37
N ARG A 503 21.48 -11.63 56.48
CA ARG A 503 21.20 -10.27 56.07
C ARG A 503 21.05 -10.15 54.56
N LYS A 504 21.93 -10.83 53.79
CA LYS A 504 21.83 -10.89 52.31
C LYS A 504 20.51 -11.53 51.89
N LYS A 505 20.12 -12.65 52.49
CA LYS A 505 18.86 -13.35 52.20
C LYS A 505 17.64 -12.46 52.48
N LYS A 506 17.61 -11.79 53.64
CA LYS A 506 16.53 -10.89 54.07
C LYS A 506 16.39 -9.69 53.15
N LEU A 507 17.50 -9.09 52.65
CA LEU A 507 17.49 -7.98 51.71
C LEU A 507 16.96 -8.43 50.34
N LEU A 508 17.35 -9.61 49.86
CA LEU A 508 16.85 -10.17 48.60
C LEU A 508 15.36 -10.53 48.68
N GLU A 509 14.89 -11.08 49.81
CA GLU A 509 13.46 -11.35 50.04
C GLU A 509 12.64 -10.06 50.07
N LYS A 510 13.12 -9.00 50.73
CA LYS A 510 12.48 -7.71 50.76
C LYS A 510 12.43 -7.06 49.35
N GLN A 511 13.47 -7.18 48.56
CA GLN A 511 13.50 -6.74 47.16
C GLN A 511 12.48 -7.52 46.31
N LYS A 512 12.40 -8.85 46.49
CA LYS A 512 11.43 -9.71 45.79
C LYS A 512 9.99 -9.35 46.15
N ALA A 513 9.70 -9.09 47.42
CA ALA A 513 8.38 -8.66 47.88
C ALA A 513 8.01 -7.26 47.32
N GLY A 514 8.96 -6.31 47.29
CA GLY A 514 8.78 -5.00 46.68
C GLY A 514 8.45 -5.06 45.18
N LYS A 515 9.15 -5.90 44.43
CA LYS A 515 8.88 -6.15 43.00
C LYS A 515 7.50 -6.74 42.77
N LYS A 516 7.04 -7.67 43.62
CA LYS A 516 5.70 -8.26 43.53
C LYS A 516 4.60 -7.23 43.74
N ARG A 517 4.78 -6.26 44.66
CA ARG A 517 3.86 -5.15 44.90
C ARG A 517 3.84 -4.18 43.71
N MET A 518 4.99 -3.82 43.13
CA MET A 518 5.09 -2.95 41.96
C MET A 518 4.41 -3.56 40.72
N LYS A 519 4.50 -4.88 40.55
CA LYS A 519 3.79 -5.60 39.49
C LYS A 519 2.25 -5.46 39.57
N GLN A 520 1.72 -5.34 40.80
CA GLN A 520 0.27 -5.17 41.01
C GLN A 520 -0.22 -3.73 40.81
N LEU A 521 0.68 -2.75 40.81
CA LEU A 521 0.36 -1.32 40.74
C LEU A 521 0.81 -0.63 39.42
N GLY A 522 1.72 -1.28 38.67
CA GLY A 522 2.31 -0.68 37.49
C GLY A 522 1.75 -1.26 36.20
N SER A 523 1.35 -0.41 35.26
CA SER A 523 1.13 -0.78 33.86
C SER A 523 2.48 -1.05 33.18
N VAL A 524 2.50 -1.99 32.22
CA VAL A 524 3.68 -2.29 31.41
C VAL A 524 3.70 -1.30 30.24
N GLU A 525 4.78 -0.54 30.10
CA GLU A 525 5.02 0.26 28.90
C GLU A 525 5.44 -0.66 27.75
N ILE A 526 4.65 -0.66 26.69
CA ILE A 526 4.91 -1.41 25.47
C ILE A 526 5.32 -0.40 24.41
N PRO A 527 6.56 -0.40 23.90
CA PRO A 527 6.98 0.53 22.87
C PRO A 527 6.30 0.22 21.53
N GLN A 528 6.18 1.23 20.67
CA GLN A 528 5.56 1.11 19.36
C GLN A 528 6.19 0.02 18.50
N GLU A 529 7.50 -0.13 18.56
CA GLU A 529 8.25 -1.15 17.83
C GLU A 529 7.84 -2.58 18.19
N ALA A 530 7.29 -2.80 19.39
CA ALA A 530 6.80 -4.12 19.82
C ALA A 530 5.52 -4.52 19.06
N PHE A 531 4.67 -3.57 18.66
CA PHE A 531 3.49 -3.83 17.83
C PHE A 531 3.87 -4.18 16.40
N LEU A 532 4.95 -3.59 15.89
CA LEU A 532 5.51 -3.90 14.56
C LEU A 532 6.40 -5.13 14.56
N ALA A 533 6.82 -5.63 15.73
CA ALA A 533 7.66 -6.82 15.87
C ALA A 533 7.03 -8.08 15.27
N VAL A 534 5.70 -8.12 15.24
CA VAL A 534 4.91 -9.18 14.62
C VAL A 534 5.22 -9.35 13.14
N LEU A 535 5.56 -8.24 12.46
CA LEU A 535 5.91 -8.21 11.03
C LEU A 535 7.30 -8.78 10.73
N LYS A 536 8.20 -8.71 11.71
CA LYS A 536 9.63 -9.03 11.57
C LYS A 536 10.01 -10.35 12.28
N VAL A 537 9.03 -11.20 12.52
CA VAL A 537 9.28 -12.52 13.10
C VAL A 537 9.82 -13.44 12.02
N ASP A 538 11.14 -13.52 11.90
CA ASP A 538 11.82 -14.53 11.09
C ASP A 538 11.51 -15.94 11.63
N ARG A 539 11.30 -16.88 10.71
CA ARG A 539 11.17 -18.31 11.04
C ARG A 539 12.49 -18.89 11.52
#